data_cf06adb36a10730e1fe7edabf2333656
#
_entry.id   cf06adb36a10730e1fe7edabf2333656
#
_cell.length_a   1.000
_cell.length_b   1.000
_cell.length_c   1.000
_cell.angle_alpha   90.00
_cell.angle_beta   90.00
_cell.angle_gamma   90.00
#
_symmetry.space_group_name_H-M   'P 1'
#
loop_
_entity.id
_entity.type
_entity.pdbx_description
1 polymer ?
#
loop_
_entity_poly.entity_id
_entity_poly.type
_entity_poly.pdbx_seq_one_letter_code
_entity_poly.pdbx_strand_id
1 'polypeptide(L)'
;MKEFDVSITETLRLTVSVEASSKEEAEQMVNDQWRAGDHVLDADNFVDVKFESNDGKEISAEREPDNTIEVLMVEPGQYPRMERIGSDLASLQKAVDGDIQAVYPYDDAVALICGEEAKLEGKPLNRALRDEKGEIYDIVAGKFFICGLGEEDFASLPKELQKKYEDRFRQPEAFLKIGSRIMAIPTEPEKASTKGKSAPAPER
;
A
#
# COMPACT_ATOMS: atom_id res chain seq x y z
N MET A 1 -2.08 -26.78 -11.97
CA MET A 1 -0.80 -26.16 -11.56
C MET A 1 -0.87 -26.02 -10.06
N LYS A 2 0.22 -26.17 -9.32
CA LYS A 2 0.23 -26.04 -7.85
C LYS A 2 1.15 -24.92 -7.44
N GLU A 3 0.78 -24.21 -6.41
CA GLU A 3 1.60 -23.22 -5.74
C GLU A 3 2.18 -23.82 -4.47
N PHE A 4 3.47 -23.58 -4.23
CA PHE A 4 4.19 -24.08 -3.07
C PHE A 4 4.82 -22.91 -2.35
N ASP A 5 4.56 -22.81 -1.06
CA ASP A 5 5.34 -21.93 -0.20
C ASP A 5 6.61 -22.68 0.20
N VAL A 6 7.76 -22.05 -0.01
CA VAL A 6 9.05 -22.61 0.35
C VAL A 6 9.70 -21.70 1.39
N SER A 7 9.86 -22.23 2.60
CA SER A 7 10.60 -21.54 3.67
C SER A 7 12.09 -21.80 3.51
N ILE A 8 12.88 -20.74 3.54
CA ILE A 8 14.35 -20.80 3.56
C ILE A 8 14.77 -20.46 5.00
N THR A 9 15.50 -21.37 5.64
CA THR A 9 16.03 -21.15 6.98
C THR A 9 17.54 -21.21 6.92
N GLU A 10 18.22 -20.11 7.24
CA GLU A 10 19.67 -20.07 7.38
C GLU A 10 20.06 -20.22 8.84
N THR A 11 21.10 -20.99 9.11
CA THR A 11 21.66 -21.16 10.43
C THR A 11 23.05 -20.52 10.48
N LEU A 12 23.19 -19.53 11.34
CA LEU A 12 24.46 -18.88 11.63
C LEU A 12 24.96 -19.33 12.98
N ARG A 13 26.28 -19.53 13.13
CA ARG A 13 26.90 -19.96 14.40
C ARG A 13 28.20 -19.21 14.64
N LEU A 14 28.28 -18.59 15.81
CA LEU A 14 29.51 -18.03 16.35
C LEU A 14 29.86 -18.77 17.66
N THR A 15 31.08 -19.21 17.81
CA THR A 15 31.58 -19.79 19.08
C THR A 15 32.49 -18.80 19.76
N VAL A 16 32.12 -18.40 20.97
CA VAL A 16 32.87 -17.45 21.80
C VAL A 16 33.47 -18.20 22.98
N SER A 17 34.77 -17.95 23.30
CA SER A 17 35.44 -18.48 24.49
C SER A 17 35.45 -17.44 25.58
N VAL A 18 34.95 -17.78 26.75
CA VAL A 18 34.94 -16.96 27.96
C VAL A 18 35.46 -17.75 29.16
N GLU A 19 36.09 -17.07 30.09
CA GLU A 19 36.50 -17.67 31.39
C GLU A 19 35.39 -17.43 32.41
N ALA A 20 34.83 -18.50 32.98
CA ALA A 20 33.76 -18.46 33.95
C ALA A 20 33.90 -19.58 34.97
N SER A 21 33.25 -19.46 36.11
CA SER A 21 33.29 -20.48 37.19
C SER A 21 32.26 -21.59 36.97
N SER A 22 31.26 -21.39 36.09
CA SER A 22 30.27 -22.39 35.74
C SER A 22 29.81 -22.23 34.29
N LYS A 23 29.14 -23.25 33.75
CA LYS A 23 28.55 -23.22 32.41
C LYS A 23 27.44 -22.13 32.29
N GLU A 24 26.63 -22.03 33.32
CA GLU A 24 25.52 -21.07 33.39
C GLU A 24 26.04 -19.64 33.39
N GLU A 25 27.14 -19.37 34.11
CA GLU A 25 27.80 -18.06 34.13
C GLU A 25 28.39 -17.74 32.73
N ALA A 26 29.04 -18.69 32.07
CA ALA A 26 29.58 -18.52 30.72
C ALA A 26 28.47 -18.18 29.72
N GLU A 27 27.34 -18.90 29.75
CA GLU A 27 26.20 -18.66 28.89
C GLU A 27 25.59 -17.29 29.15
N GLN A 28 25.48 -16.86 30.42
CA GLN A 28 24.94 -15.53 30.77
C GLN A 28 25.87 -14.42 30.29
N MET A 29 27.18 -14.55 30.48
CA MET A 29 28.16 -13.57 30.02
C MET A 29 28.08 -13.34 28.51
N VAL A 30 28.04 -14.42 27.73
CA VAL A 30 27.94 -14.33 26.25
C VAL A 30 26.59 -13.77 25.81
N ASN A 31 25.49 -14.12 26.49
CA ASN A 31 24.17 -13.55 26.20
C ASN A 31 24.15 -12.03 26.45
N ASP A 32 24.74 -11.56 27.54
CA ASP A 32 24.81 -10.13 27.86
C ASP A 32 25.67 -9.36 26.83
N GLN A 33 26.81 -9.93 26.43
CA GLN A 33 27.67 -9.39 25.38
C GLN A 33 26.95 -9.34 24.02
N TRP A 34 26.20 -10.40 23.69
CA TRP A 34 25.40 -10.43 22.46
C TRP A 34 24.32 -9.35 22.45
N ARG A 35 23.61 -9.15 23.58
CA ARG A 35 22.61 -8.08 23.73
C ARG A 35 23.21 -6.67 23.68
N ALA A 36 24.45 -6.54 24.13
CA ALA A 36 25.20 -5.28 24.04
C ALA A 36 25.72 -4.98 22.62
N GLY A 37 25.64 -5.96 21.70
CA GLY A 37 26.12 -5.80 20.34
C GLY A 37 27.60 -6.13 20.14
N ASP A 38 28.26 -6.74 21.14
CA ASP A 38 29.69 -7.10 21.06
C ASP A 38 29.91 -8.29 20.11
N HIS A 39 28.86 -9.07 19.85
CA HIS A 39 28.86 -10.20 18.93
C HIS A 39 27.78 -10.04 17.88
N VAL A 40 28.20 -9.93 16.61
CA VAL A 40 27.30 -9.86 15.45
C VAL A 40 27.51 -11.11 14.61
N LEU A 41 26.42 -11.82 14.30
CA LEU A 41 26.47 -12.91 13.34
C LEU A 41 26.27 -12.33 11.95
N ASP A 42 27.12 -12.73 11.01
CA ASP A 42 27.08 -12.31 9.61
C ASP A 42 27.28 -13.52 8.66
N ALA A 43 27.48 -13.26 7.38
CA ALA A 43 27.63 -14.31 6.38
C ALA A 43 28.83 -15.23 6.61
N ASP A 44 29.87 -14.77 7.33
CA ASP A 44 31.05 -15.59 7.65
C ASP A 44 30.74 -16.64 8.72
N ASN A 45 29.62 -16.47 9.43
CA ASN A 45 29.15 -17.42 10.46
C ASN A 45 28.14 -18.45 9.90
N PHE A 46 27.95 -18.50 8.57
CA PHE A 46 27.02 -19.44 7.94
C PHE A 46 27.42 -20.90 8.20
N VAL A 47 26.44 -21.69 8.58
CA VAL A 47 26.63 -23.14 8.87
C VAL A 47 25.83 -24.02 7.94
N ASP A 48 24.55 -23.69 7.73
CA ASP A 48 23.60 -24.52 6.99
C ASP A 48 22.41 -23.72 6.49
N VAL A 49 21.79 -24.25 5.43
CA VAL A 49 20.53 -23.74 4.91
C VAL A 49 19.54 -24.89 4.70
N LYS A 50 18.32 -24.69 5.15
CA LYS A 50 17.20 -25.61 4.96
C LYS A 50 16.16 -25.01 4.04
N PHE A 51 15.62 -25.84 3.15
CA PHE A 51 14.46 -25.52 2.34
C PHE A 51 13.33 -26.48 2.72
N GLU A 52 12.21 -25.95 3.17
CA GLU A 52 11.03 -26.72 3.53
C GLU A 52 9.84 -26.18 2.76
N SER A 53 9.17 -27.05 1.99
CA SER A 53 7.95 -26.68 1.22
C SER A 53 6.72 -27.32 1.85
N ASN A 54 5.57 -26.64 1.70
CA ASN A 54 4.27 -27.22 2.00
C ASN A 54 3.86 -28.26 0.94
N ASP A 55 2.73 -28.97 1.15
CA ASP A 55 2.19 -29.98 0.24
C ASP A 55 1.65 -29.42 -1.09
N GLY A 56 1.76 -28.11 -1.33
CA GLY A 56 1.28 -27.38 -2.49
C GLY A 56 -0.25 -27.30 -2.55
N LYS A 57 -0.75 -26.12 -2.77
CA LYS A 57 -2.19 -25.85 -3.02
C LYS A 57 -2.46 -25.90 -4.50
N GLU A 58 -3.56 -26.56 -4.93
CA GLU A 58 -3.99 -26.46 -6.32
C GLU A 58 -4.44 -25.03 -6.62
N ILE A 59 -3.82 -24.40 -7.63
CA ILE A 59 -4.28 -23.11 -8.12
C ILE A 59 -5.53 -23.35 -8.93
N SER A 60 -6.71 -23.21 -8.31
CA SER A 60 -7.96 -23.06 -9.04
C SER A 60 -8.01 -21.66 -9.64
N ALA A 61 -8.40 -21.52 -10.91
CA ALA A 61 -8.41 -20.27 -11.67
C ALA A 61 -9.36 -19.18 -11.11
N GLU A 62 -9.97 -19.42 -9.94
CA GLU A 62 -10.95 -18.54 -9.28
C GLU A 62 -10.74 -18.45 -7.76
N ARG A 63 -9.50 -18.43 -7.26
CA ARG A 63 -9.27 -18.01 -5.88
C ARG A 63 -8.95 -16.53 -5.87
N GLU A 64 -9.94 -15.74 -5.46
CA GLU A 64 -9.66 -14.44 -4.84
C GLU A 64 -8.62 -14.67 -3.72
N PRO A 65 -7.53 -13.90 -3.68
CA PRO A 65 -6.56 -14.06 -2.61
C PRO A 65 -7.27 -13.84 -1.28
N ASP A 66 -7.04 -14.72 -0.28
CA ASP A 66 -7.52 -14.55 1.09
C ASP A 66 -7.02 -13.22 1.73
N ASN A 67 -6.19 -12.49 1.00
CA ASN A 67 -5.57 -11.24 1.40
C ASN A 67 -6.07 -10.07 0.53
N THR A 68 -7.38 -9.83 0.52
CA THR A 68 -7.99 -8.68 -0.16
C THR A 68 -8.64 -7.74 0.84
N ILE A 69 -8.62 -6.45 0.52
CA ILE A 69 -9.31 -5.41 1.26
C ILE A 69 -10.31 -4.68 0.37
N GLU A 70 -11.46 -4.31 0.95
CA GLU A 70 -12.43 -3.43 0.30
C GLU A 70 -12.06 -1.98 0.57
N VAL A 71 -11.81 -1.21 -0.48
CA VAL A 71 -11.39 0.18 -0.41
C VAL A 71 -12.34 1.08 -1.18
N LEU A 72 -12.38 2.35 -0.82
CA LEU A 72 -13.06 3.35 -1.63
C LEU A 72 -12.07 3.94 -2.63
N MET A 73 -12.12 3.49 -3.87
CA MET A 73 -11.29 3.98 -4.97
C MET A 73 -11.82 5.31 -5.50
N VAL A 74 -10.92 6.27 -5.70
CA VAL A 74 -11.23 7.60 -6.25
C VAL A 74 -10.28 7.90 -7.42
N GLU A 75 -10.83 7.93 -8.61
CA GLU A 75 -10.09 8.27 -9.83
C GLU A 75 -10.37 9.71 -10.27
N PRO A 76 -9.41 10.39 -10.93
CA PRO A 76 -9.63 11.73 -11.47
C PRO A 76 -10.84 11.77 -12.39
N GLY A 77 -11.71 12.76 -12.21
CA GLY A 77 -12.89 12.95 -13.04
C GLY A 77 -14.00 11.90 -12.86
N GLN A 78 -13.88 10.95 -11.93
CA GLN A 78 -14.87 9.88 -11.72
C GLN A 78 -15.54 9.98 -10.34
N TYR A 79 -16.71 9.35 -10.22
CA TYR A 79 -17.30 9.10 -8.90
C TYR A 79 -16.50 8.03 -8.15
N PRO A 80 -16.39 8.14 -6.81
CA PRO A 80 -15.79 7.09 -6.00
C PRO A 80 -16.58 5.79 -6.11
N ARG A 81 -15.90 4.66 -6.00
CA ARG A 81 -16.52 3.34 -5.99
C ARG A 81 -15.84 2.41 -5.01
N MET A 82 -16.61 1.51 -4.42
CA MET A 82 -16.02 0.42 -3.67
C MET A 82 -15.34 -0.55 -4.63
N GLU A 83 -14.12 -0.94 -4.29
CA GLU A 83 -13.32 -1.86 -5.08
C GLU A 83 -12.58 -2.81 -4.15
N ARG A 84 -12.41 -4.07 -4.57
CA ARG A 84 -11.64 -5.06 -3.83
C ARG A 84 -10.27 -5.19 -4.48
N ILE A 85 -9.22 -4.97 -3.69
CA ILE A 85 -7.82 -5.03 -4.11
C ILE A 85 -7.03 -5.96 -3.21
N GLY A 86 -5.90 -6.49 -3.67
CA GLY A 86 -4.97 -7.21 -2.80
C GLY A 86 -4.40 -6.27 -1.73
N SER A 87 -4.14 -6.79 -0.53
CA SER A 87 -3.55 -6.01 0.57
C SER A 87 -2.02 -6.03 0.56
N ASP A 88 -1.40 -6.81 -0.33
CA ASP A 88 0.04 -6.81 -0.53
C ASP A 88 0.53 -5.51 -1.19
N LEU A 89 1.80 -5.15 -0.94
CA LEU A 89 2.40 -3.92 -1.43
C LEU A 89 2.26 -3.74 -2.95
N ALA A 90 2.49 -4.80 -3.73
CA ALA A 90 2.43 -4.73 -5.19
C ALA A 90 1.01 -4.42 -5.69
N SER A 91 -0.02 -4.97 -5.03
CA SER A 91 -1.42 -4.68 -5.31
C SER A 91 -1.81 -3.24 -4.96
N LEU A 92 -1.32 -2.73 -3.82
CA LEU A 92 -1.54 -1.34 -3.40
C LEU A 92 -0.86 -0.36 -4.36
N GLN A 93 0.39 -0.62 -4.76
CA GLN A 93 1.11 0.19 -5.75
C GLN A 93 0.41 0.19 -7.11
N LYS A 94 -0.09 -0.97 -7.55
CA LYS A 94 -0.87 -1.08 -8.79
C LYS A 94 -2.16 -0.27 -8.72
N ALA A 95 -2.82 -0.20 -7.57
CA ALA A 95 -4.08 0.54 -7.39
C ALA A 95 -3.90 2.05 -7.58
N VAL A 96 -2.74 2.61 -7.24
CA VAL A 96 -2.43 4.05 -7.39
C VAL A 96 -1.51 4.37 -8.58
N ASP A 97 -1.13 3.35 -9.36
CA ASP A 97 -0.22 3.45 -10.51
C ASP A 97 1.16 4.03 -10.11
N GLY A 98 1.77 3.54 -9.02
CA GLY A 98 3.10 3.99 -8.56
C GLY A 98 3.40 3.63 -7.11
N ASP A 99 4.52 4.11 -6.59
CA ASP A 99 4.86 3.95 -5.18
C ASP A 99 3.82 4.63 -4.28
N ILE A 100 3.55 4.01 -3.12
CA ILE A 100 2.47 4.46 -2.25
C ILE A 100 2.96 5.43 -1.18
N GLN A 101 2.14 6.44 -0.92
CA GLN A 101 2.21 7.29 0.25
C GLN A 101 0.91 7.15 1.05
N ALA A 102 1.02 6.87 2.35
CA ALA A 102 -0.10 6.89 3.27
C ALA A 102 -0.18 8.24 3.98
N VAL A 103 -1.35 8.86 3.96
CA VAL A 103 -1.65 10.08 4.71
C VAL A 103 -2.87 9.87 5.59
N TYR A 104 -2.91 10.55 6.72
CA TYR A 104 -3.92 10.37 7.76
C TYR A 104 -4.63 11.72 8.05
N PRO A 105 -5.44 12.21 7.09
CA PRO A 105 -6.02 13.56 7.19
C PRO A 105 -7.31 13.60 8.04
N TYR A 106 -7.71 12.49 8.65
CA TYR A 106 -8.98 12.35 9.38
C TYR A 106 -8.77 11.73 10.75
N ASP A 107 -9.68 12.03 11.69
CA ASP A 107 -9.68 11.45 13.03
C ASP A 107 -10.19 10.00 13.07
N ASP A 108 -10.90 9.57 12.01
CA ASP A 108 -11.34 8.17 11.89
C ASP A 108 -10.14 7.24 11.68
N ALA A 109 -10.27 5.97 12.05
CA ALA A 109 -9.26 4.94 11.84
C ALA A 109 -9.19 4.52 10.35
N VAL A 110 -8.81 5.46 9.50
CA VAL A 110 -8.65 5.27 8.04
C VAL A 110 -7.36 5.90 7.54
N ALA A 111 -6.85 5.37 6.44
CA ALA A 111 -5.75 5.96 5.68
C ALA A 111 -6.23 6.36 4.28
N LEU A 112 -5.68 7.45 3.76
CA LEU A 112 -5.72 7.83 2.35
C LEU A 112 -4.40 7.39 1.73
N ILE A 113 -4.47 6.47 0.76
CA ILE A 113 -3.31 5.95 0.05
C ILE A 113 -3.29 6.53 -1.36
N CYS A 114 -2.21 7.20 -1.72
CA CYS A 114 -2.02 7.84 -3.03
C CYS A 114 -0.62 7.56 -3.57
N GLY A 115 -0.39 7.91 -4.84
CA GLY A 115 0.96 7.82 -5.41
C GLY A 115 1.88 8.87 -4.81
N GLU A 116 3.05 8.44 -4.30
CA GLU A 116 4.03 9.31 -3.65
C GLU A 116 4.51 10.42 -4.58
N GLU A 117 4.87 10.07 -5.81
CA GLU A 117 5.39 11.00 -6.80
C GLU A 117 4.35 11.53 -7.80
N ALA A 118 3.06 11.21 -7.59
CA ALA A 118 1.99 11.52 -8.53
C ALA A 118 1.94 12.99 -8.97
N LYS A 119 2.22 13.93 -8.05
CA LYS A 119 2.30 15.36 -8.35
C LYS A 119 3.53 15.72 -9.18
N LEU A 120 4.68 15.10 -8.89
CA LEU A 120 5.94 15.32 -9.61
C LEU A 120 5.91 14.74 -11.02
N GLU A 121 5.23 13.60 -11.17
CA GLU A 121 4.97 12.96 -12.46
C GLU A 121 3.94 13.70 -13.31
N GLY A 122 3.28 14.71 -12.76
CA GLY A 122 2.24 15.47 -13.46
C GLY A 122 0.95 14.71 -13.68
N LYS A 123 0.63 13.73 -12.84
CA LYS A 123 -0.66 13.03 -12.89
C LYS A 123 -1.80 14.03 -12.69
N PRO A 124 -2.99 13.80 -13.28
CA PRO A 124 -4.13 14.68 -13.15
C PRO A 124 -4.48 14.95 -11.68
N LEU A 125 -4.77 16.20 -11.33
CA LEU A 125 -5.28 16.54 -10.01
C LEU A 125 -6.67 15.90 -9.82
N ASN A 126 -6.95 15.38 -8.62
CA ASN A 126 -8.12 14.54 -8.37
C ASN A 126 -9.10 15.19 -7.40
N ARG A 127 -8.73 15.35 -6.15
CA ARG A 127 -9.57 15.91 -5.08
C ARG A 127 -8.77 16.83 -4.19
N ALA A 128 -9.40 17.92 -3.76
CA ALA A 128 -8.86 18.81 -2.75
C ALA A 128 -9.09 18.24 -1.35
N LEU A 129 -8.05 18.26 -0.52
CA LEU A 129 -8.15 18.00 0.91
C LEU A 129 -8.43 19.33 1.62
N ARG A 130 -9.48 19.34 2.44
CA ARG A 130 -9.96 20.53 3.12
C ARG A 130 -9.93 20.33 4.63
N ASP A 131 -9.59 21.40 5.33
CA ASP A 131 -9.68 21.49 6.77
C ASP A 131 -11.15 21.63 7.25
N GLU A 132 -11.33 21.75 8.57
CA GLU A 132 -12.63 21.92 9.19
C GLU A 132 -13.36 23.22 8.75
N LYS A 133 -12.60 24.22 8.29
CA LYS A 133 -13.14 25.50 7.78
C LYS A 133 -13.49 25.43 6.30
N GLY A 134 -13.19 24.28 5.64
CA GLY A 134 -13.40 24.09 4.21
C GLY A 134 -12.26 24.67 3.35
N GLU A 135 -11.17 25.15 3.96
CA GLU A 135 -10.03 25.67 3.21
C GLU A 135 -9.16 24.52 2.66
N ILE A 136 -8.72 24.68 1.41
CA ILE A 136 -7.86 23.69 0.75
C ILE A 136 -6.45 23.82 1.31
N TYR A 137 -5.95 22.76 1.95
CA TYR A 137 -4.59 22.71 2.42
C TYR A 137 -3.69 21.77 1.57
N ASP A 138 -4.30 20.82 0.83
CA ASP A 138 -3.58 19.98 -0.12
C ASP A 138 -4.51 19.48 -1.24
N ILE A 139 -3.93 18.95 -2.32
CA ILE A 139 -4.66 18.37 -3.45
C ILE A 139 -4.00 17.03 -3.79
N VAL A 140 -4.79 15.97 -3.85
CA VAL A 140 -4.32 14.65 -4.29
C VAL A 140 -4.26 14.61 -5.82
N ALA A 141 -3.17 14.10 -6.37
CA ALA A 141 -3.00 13.84 -7.79
C ALA A 141 -3.06 12.33 -8.08
N GLY A 142 -3.51 11.96 -9.27
CA GLY A 142 -3.65 10.57 -9.69
C GLY A 142 -4.79 9.84 -8.97
N LYS A 143 -4.77 8.53 -9.04
CA LYS A 143 -5.68 7.66 -8.29
C LYS A 143 -5.29 7.65 -6.82
N PHE A 144 -6.28 7.52 -5.96
CA PHE A 144 -6.09 7.25 -4.55
C PHE A 144 -7.23 6.40 -4.02
N PHE A 145 -7.03 5.80 -2.86
CA PHE A 145 -8.11 5.09 -2.18
C PHE A 145 -8.12 5.35 -0.68
N ILE A 146 -9.29 5.14 -0.07
CA ILE A 146 -9.47 5.17 1.38
C ILE A 146 -9.64 3.73 1.86
N CYS A 147 -8.84 3.34 2.85
CA CYS A 147 -8.91 2.05 3.52
C CYS A 147 -8.99 2.21 5.03
N GLY A 148 -9.36 1.15 5.73
CA GLY A 148 -9.29 1.08 7.18
C GLY A 148 -7.87 0.84 7.68
N LEU A 149 -7.67 1.01 8.97
CA LEU A 149 -6.44 0.67 9.69
C LEU A 149 -6.68 -0.62 10.49
N GLY A 150 -5.85 -1.64 10.26
CA GLY A 150 -5.76 -2.85 11.07
C GLY A 150 -4.76 -2.66 12.22
N GLU A 151 -4.45 -3.76 12.91
CA GLU A 151 -3.47 -3.72 14.01
C GLU A 151 -2.03 -3.53 13.50
N GLU A 152 -1.68 -4.13 12.38
CA GLU A 152 -0.34 -4.07 11.77
C GLU A 152 -0.37 -3.56 10.32
N ASP A 153 -1.47 -3.78 9.58
CA ASP A 153 -1.60 -3.52 8.15
C ASP A 153 -2.85 -2.70 7.81
N PHE A 154 -2.98 -2.31 6.54
CA PHE A 154 -4.20 -1.73 6.01
C PHE A 154 -5.32 -2.79 5.99
N ALA A 155 -6.53 -2.34 6.29
CA ALA A 155 -7.72 -3.18 6.37
C ALA A 155 -8.83 -2.68 5.43
N SER A 156 -9.88 -3.47 5.27
CA SER A 156 -11.08 -3.02 4.56
C SER A 156 -11.66 -1.78 5.21
N LEU A 157 -12.14 -0.84 4.38
CA LEU A 157 -12.83 0.35 4.88
C LEU A 157 -14.09 -0.08 5.66
N PRO A 158 -14.20 0.28 6.96
CA PRO A 158 -15.35 -0.08 7.78
C PRO A 158 -16.67 0.33 7.15
N LYS A 159 -17.67 -0.55 7.16
CA LYS A 159 -18.97 -0.33 6.50
C LYS A 159 -19.66 0.95 6.93
N GLU A 160 -19.55 1.29 8.21
CA GLU A 160 -20.09 2.50 8.81
C GLU A 160 -19.43 3.79 8.28
N LEU A 161 -18.20 3.70 7.77
CA LEU A 161 -17.45 4.82 7.22
C LEU A 161 -17.56 4.93 5.68
N GLN A 162 -17.96 3.86 4.99
CA GLN A 162 -18.05 3.84 3.53
C GLN A 162 -18.90 5.00 3.00
N LYS A 163 -20.11 5.16 3.53
CA LYS A 163 -21.03 6.24 3.11
C LYS A 163 -20.46 7.62 3.38
N LYS A 164 -19.81 7.82 4.55
CA LYS A 164 -19.17 9.10 4.92
C LYS A 164 -18.11 9.52 3.90
N TYR A 165 -17.23 8.59 3.53
CA TYR A 165 -16.15 8.88 2.60
C TYR A 165 -16.59 8.89 1.14
N GLU A 166 -17.60 8.08 0.75
CA GLU A 166 -18.23 8.17 -0.54
C GLU A 166 -18.84 9.55 -0.77
N ASP A 167 -19.62 10.07 0.19
CA ASP A 167 -20.22 11.40 0.10
C ASP A 167 -19.16 12.51 0.12
N ARG A 168 -18.07 12.33 0.91
CA ARG A 168 -16.97 13.29 0.99
C ARG A 168 -16.24 13.48 -0.35
N PHE A 169 -15.99 12.39 -1.07
CA PHE A 169 -15.24 12.41 -2.33
C PHE A 169 -16.15 12.28 -3.56
N ARG A 170 -17.46 12.32 -3.37
CA ARG A 170 -18.43 12.09 -4.45
C ARG A 170 -18.21 13.01 -5.64
N GLN A 171 -17.99 14.29 -5.36
CA GLN A 171 -17.96 15.31 -6.39
C GLN A 171 -16.57 15.37 -7.06
N PRO A 172 -16.46 15.06 -8.38
CA PRO A 172 -15.23 15.33 -9.13
C PRO A 172 -14.93 16.82 -9.16
N GLU A 173 -13.65 17.17 -9.20
CA GLU A 173 -13.18 18.55 -9.15
C GLU A 173 -12.23 18.85 -10.32
N ALA A 174 -12.40 20.03 -10.92
CA ALA A 174 -11.40 20.64 -11.80
C ALA A 174 -10.64 21.72 -11.02
N PHE A 175 -9.36 21.90 -11.36
CA PHE A 175 -8.50 22.83 -10.64
C PHE A 175 -8.05 23.97 -11.56
N LEU A 176 -8.32 25.20 -11.13
CA LEU A 176 -7.90 26.42 -11.81
C LEU A 176 -6.87 27.15 -10.94
N LYS A 177 -5.73 27.50 -11.55
CA LYS A 177 -4.73 28.34 -10.91
C LYS A 177 -4.98 29.79 -11.29
N ILE A 178 -5.29 30.64 -10.30
CA ILE A 178 -5.50 32.08 -10.46
C ILE A 178 -4.44 32.79 -9.61
N GLY A 179 -3.40 33.28 -10.27
CA GLY A 179 -2.24 33.85 -9.58
C GLY A 179 -1.54 32.79 -8.71
N SER A 180 -1.44 33.01 -7.41
CA SER A 180 -0.87 32.07 -6.43
C SER A 180 -1.90 31.14 -5.79
N ARG A 181 -3.19 31.29 -6.10
CA ARG A 181 -4.27 30.47 -5.50
C ARG A 181 -4.71 29.38 -6.47
N ILE A 182 -5.03 28.21 -5.91
CA ILE A 182 -5.67 27.13 -6.64
C ILE A 182 -7.12 27.07 -6.15
N MET A 183 -8.05 27.09 -7.12
CA MET A 183 -9.48 26.92 -6.88
C MET A 183 -9.90 25.55 -7.38
N ALA A 184 -10.63 24.80 -6.56
CA ALA A 184 -11.27 23.55 -6.94
C ALA A 184 -12.72 23.85 -7.32
N ILE A 185 -13.12 23.47 -8.52
CA ILE A 185 -14.46 23.70 -9.07
C ILE A 185 -15.13 22.33 -9.24
N PRO A 186 -16.32 22.11 -8.66
CA PRO A 186 -17.07 20.89 -8.89
C PRO A 186 -17.35 20.68 -10.39
N THR A 187 -17.18 19.45 -10.87
CA THR A 187 -17.47 19.06 -12.26
C THR A 187 -18.36 17.84 -12.32
N GLU A 188 -18.99 17.61 -13.45
CA GLU A 188 -19.63 16.31 -13.70
C GLU A 188 -18.58 15.25 -14.02
N PRO A 189 -18.85 13.96 -13.72
CA PRO A 189 -17.93 12.89 -14.05
C PRO A 189 -17.72 12.80 -15.57
N GLU A 190 -16.50 12.52 -15.97
CA GLU A 190 -16.16 12.26 -17.35
C GLU A 190 -16.92 11.02 -17.85
N LYS A 191 -17.65 11.15 -18.94
CA LYS A 191 -18.25 10.00 -19.60
C LYS A 191 -17.13 9.09 -20.07
N ALA A 192 -17.17 7.80 -19.70
CA ALA A 192 -16.22 6.80 -20.18
C ALA A 192 -16.10 6.92 -21.72
N SER A 193 -14.95 7.39 -22.20
CA SER A 193 -14.68 7.47 -23.62
C SER A 193 -14.56 6.05 -24.14
N THR A 194 -15.62 5.53 -24.77
CA THR A 194 -15.52 4.39 -25.65
C THR A 194 -14.52 4.76 -26.74
N LYS A 195 -13.31 4.20 -26.69
CA LYS A 195 -12.33 4.30 -27.76
C LYS A 195 -13.04 3.91 -29.06
N GLY A 196 -13.34 4.92 -29.85
CA GLY A 196 -14.07 4.81 -31.10
C GLY A 196 -13.30 3.92 -32.07
N LYS A 197 -14.02 3.06 -32.73
CA LYS A 197 -13.64 2.35 -33.94
C LYS A 197 -12.94 3.32 -34.88
N SER A 198 -11.71 2.97 -35.27
CA SER A 198 -11.03 3.58 -36.41
C SER A 198 -11.93 3.48 -37.62
N ALA A 199 -12.23 4.63 -38.23
CA ALA A 199 -12.90 4.70 -39.53
C ALA A 199 -12.03 4.00 -40.60
N PRO A 200 -12.61 3.27 -41.56
CA PRO A 200 -11.86 2.71 -42.65
C PRO A 200 -11.37 3.81 -43.59
N ALA A 201 -10.11 3.70 -44.01
CA ALA A 201 -9.51 4.60 -44.99
C ALA A 201 -10.24 4.51 -46.32
N PRO A 202 -10.40 5.60 -47.08
CA PRO A 202 -10.98 5.57 -48.40
C PRO A 202 -9.97 4.95 -49.37
N GLU A 203 -10.42 3.89 -50.05
CA GLU A 203 -9.72 3.33 -51.21
C GLU A 203 -9.67 4.36 -52.37
N ARG A 204 -8.49 4.44 -52.96
CA ARG A 204 -8.28 4.97 -54.30
C ARG A 204 -7.70 3.89 -55.19
#